data_9d8edc7e97ace49012afa27b005b6dae
#
_entry.id   9d8edc7e97ace49012afa27b005b6dae
#
_cell.length_a   1.000
_cell.length_b   1.000
_cell.length_c   1.000
_cell.angle_alpha   90.00
_cell.angle_beta   90.00
_cell.angle_gamma   90.00
#
_symmetry.space_group_name_H-M   'P 1'
#
loop_
_entity.id
_entity.type
_entity.pdbx_description
1 polymer ?
#
loop_
_entity_poly.entity_id
_entity_poly.type
_entity_poly.pdbx_seq_one_letter_code
_entity_poly.pdbx_strand_id
1 'polypeptide(L)'
;MKIGEYKLDSPFILAPMAGITDAPFRRLCKKFGAGMTVSEMTTADISLWKTTKSKNRLNLDMNIEPRVVQIAGSEPKLLSIAAQLCVEKGAQIIDINMGCPAKKVCNKLAGSALMRDTKKIKLILEAVVNSVDVPVTLKMRTGWNPDERNGIEVAHIAENSGIKAITIHGRTRACRFGGKAEYDTIAHIKKSISIPVIANGDINSPEKSIEVLKKSNADALMIGRSSQGKPWIFRELNYYL
;
A
#
# COMPACT_ATOMS: atom_id res chain seq x y z
N MET A 1 -14.31 -0.28 -7.44
CA MET A 1 -13.55 -1.34 -6.73
C MET A 1 -14.06 -1.44 -5.29
N LYS A 2 -13.99 -2.62 -4.66
CA LYS A 2 -14.40 -2.85 -3.27
C LYS A 2 -13.24 -3.50 -2.49
N ILE A 3 -12.99 -3.06 -1.25
CA ILE A 3 -11.99 -3.65 -0.34
C ILE A 3 -12.72 -4.02 0.95
N GLY A 4 -12.92 -5.32 1.19
CA GLY A 4 -13.82 -5.78 2.24
C GLY A 4 -15.22 -5.21 2.03
N GLU A 5 -15.74 -4.48 3.00
CA GLU A 5 -17.06 -3.81 2.94
C GLU A 5 -17.01 -2.41 2.27
N TYR A 6 -15.81 -1.81 2.14
CA TYR A 6 -15.65 -0.44 1.65
C TYR A 6 -15.67 -0.38 0.12
N LYS A 7 -16.70 0.26 -0.45
CA LYS A 7 -16.79 0.60 -1.86
C LYS A 7 -16.10 1.94 -2.10
N LEU A 8 -15.10 1.95 -2.97
CA LEU A 8 -14.39 3.19 -3.33
C LEU A 8 -15.14 3.94 -4.43
N ASP A 9 -15.32 5.26 -4.25
CA ASP A 9 -16.00 6.14 -5.21
C ASP A 9 -15.14 6.44 -6.44
N SER A 10 -13.83 6.24 -6.35
CA SER A 10 -12.86 6.44 -7.42
C SER A 10 -11.82 5.33 -7.41
N PRO A 11 -11.32 4.90 -8.59
CA PRO A 11 -10.26 3.90 -8.66
C PRO A 11 -8.85 4.48 -8.39
N PHE A 12 -8.75 5.77 -8.08
CA PHE A 12 -7.47 6.43 -7.83
C PHE A 12 -7.19 6.57 -6.33
N ILE A 13 -6.06 6.03 -5.89
CA ILE A 13 -5.67 5.91 -4.49
C ILE A 13 -4.40 6.71 -4.23
N LEU A 14 -4.35 7.47 -3.13
CA LEU A 14 -3.11 8.13 -2.70
C LEU A 14 -2.17 7.15 -2.01
N ALA A 15 -0.94 7.05 -2.53
CA ALA A 15 0.10 6.18 -1.97
C ALA A 15 0.62 6.68 -0.61
N PRO A 16 1.02 5.78 0.29
CA PRO A 16 1.75 6.14 1.51
C PRO A 16 3.15 6.66 1.15
N MET A 17 3.46 7.90 1.54
CA MET A 17 4.76 8.54 1.31
C MET A 17 5.26 9.18 2.60
N ALA A 18 6.37 8.65 3.15
CA ALA A 18 6.93 9.12 4.41
C ALA A 18 7.35 10.60 4.35
N GLY A 19 6.88 11.41 5.28
CA GLY A 19 7.10 12.85 5.35
C GLY A 19 6.22 13.68 4.41
N ILE A 20 5.22 13.07 3.75
CA ILE A 20 4.38 13.73 2.74
C ILE A 20 2.90 13.46 2.98
N THR A 21 2.48 12.21 3.15
CA THR A 21 1.07 11.85 3.28
C THR A 21 0.57 11.95 4.72
N ASP A 22 0.80 13.12 5.33
CA ASP A 22 0.21 13.51 6.61
C ASP A 22 -1.31 13.69 6.50
N ALA A 23 -1.99 13.89 7.63
CA ALA A 23 -3.45 14.01 7.64
C ALA A 23 -3.97 15.19 6.78
N PRO A 24 -3.38 16.41 6.83
CA PRO A 24 -3.79 17.52 5.97
C PRO A 24 -3.68 17.19 4.47
N PHE A 25 -2.57 16.59 4.03
CA PHE A 25 -2.38 16.25 2.63
C PHE A 25 -3.34 15.14 2.16
N ARG A 26 -3.59 14.12 2.99
CA ARG A 26 -4.59 13.09 2.70
C ARG A 26 -5.99 13.69 2.54
N ARG A 27 -6.40 14.61 3.44
CA ARG A 27 -7.67 15.32 3.35
C ARG A 27 -7.78 16.09 2.05
N LEU A 28 -6.72 16.81 1.67
CA LEU A 28 -6.68 17.56 0.42
C LEU A 28 -6.83 16.65 -0.81
N CYS A 29 -6.10 15.56 -0.88
CA CYS A 29 -6.22 14.59 -1.97
C CYS A 29 -7.63 13.95 -2.03
N LYS A 30 -8.22 13.64 -0.86
CA LYS A 30 -9.60 13.14 -0.77
C LYS A 30 -10.61 14.17 -1.32
N LYS A 31 -10.44 15.46 -0.95
CA LYS A 31 -11.26 16.57 -1.49
C LYS A 31 -11.15 16.68 -3.02
N PHE A 32 -10.01 16.35 -3.59
CA PHE A 32 -9.81 16.33 -5.04
C PHE A 32 -10.20 15.00 -5.71
N GLY A 33 -10.84 14.08 -5.00
CA GLY A 33 -11.44 12.87 -5.60
C GLY A 33 -10.58 11.61 -5.53
N ALA A 34 -9.58 11.54 -4.62
CA ALA A 34 -8.96 10.27 -4.31
C ALA A 34 -9.99 9.32 -3.65
N GLY A 35 -10.22 8.14 -4.22
CA GLY A 35 -11.15 7.17 -3.67
C GLY A 35 -10.73 6.63 -2.29
N MET A 36 -9.42 6.52 -2.07
CA MET A 36 -8.82 6.10 -0.81
C MET A 36 -7.47 6.80 -0.61
N THR A 37 -7.09 7.03 0.64
CA THR A 37 -5.77 7.57 1.00
C THR A 37 -5.13 6.70 2.08
N VAL A 38 -3.84 6.37 1.92
CA VAL A 38 -3.11 5.56 2.89
C VAL A 38 -2.19 6.45 3.72
N SER A 39 -2.16 6.23 5.05
CA SER A 39 -1.29 6.99 5.95
C SER A 39 0.19 6.74 5.65
N GLU A 40 1.07 7.61 6.16
CA GLU A 40 2.49 7.28 6.26
C GLU A 40 2.67 5.98 7.05
N MET A 41 3.70 5.18 6.70
CA MET A 41 3.98 3.94 7.43
C MET A 41 4.36 4.23 8.88
N THR A 42 3.73 3.51 9.79
CA THR A 42 4.03 3.50 11.22
C THR A 42 4.77 2.21 11.59
N THR A 43 5.75 2.31 12.48
CA THR A 43 6.49 1.11 12.94
C THR A 43 5.58 0.20 13.77
N ALA A 44 5.74 -1.12 13.62
CA ALA A 44 5.09 -2.10 14.48
C ALA A 44 5.67 -2.13 15.92
N ASP A 45 6.83 -1.51 16.14
CA ASP A 45 7.38 -1.31 17.48
C ASP A 45 6.60 -0.19 18.20
N ILE A 46 5.64 -0.59 19.01
CA ILE A 46 4.75 0.31 19.76
C ILE A 46 5.48 1.15 20.81
N SER A 47 6.66 0.73 21.29
CA SER A 47 7.46 1.51 22.23
C SER A 47 7.86 2.88 21.64
N LEU A 48 7.97 2.95 20.31
CA LEU A 48 8.30 4.17 19.57
C LEU A 48 7.09 5.07 19.26
N TRP A 49 5.88 4.67 19.62
CA TRP A 49 4.67 5.46 19.33
C TRP A 49 4.50 6.71 20.20
N LYS A 50 5.27 6.81 21.29
CA LYS A 50 5.30 7.99 22.16
C LYS A 50 5.96 9.21 21.52
N THR A 51 6.73 9.03 20.44
CA THR A 51 7.40 10.13 19.74
C THR A 51 6.39 11.02 18.99
N THR A 52 6.65 12.33 18.90
CA THR A 52 5.82 13.29 18.15
C THR A 52 5.57 12.82 16.71
N LYS A 53 6.60 12.29 16.06
CA LYS A 53 6.52 11.78 14.70
C LYS A 53 5.54 10.61 14.56
N SER A 54 5.56 9.67 15.51
CA SER A 54 4.63 8.53 15.51
C SER A 54 3.21 8.97 15.84
N LYS A 55 3.03 9.88 16.80
CA LYS A 55 1.72 10.45 17.15
C LYS A 55 1.08 11.12 15.93
N ASN A 56 1.84 11.91 15.18
CA ASN A 56 1.33 12.58 13.97
C ASN A 56 0.91 11.57 12.88
N ARG A 57 1.63 10.46 12.72
CA ARG A 57 1.29 9.39 11.76
C ARG A 57 0.05 8.61 12.15
N LEU A 58 -0.16 8.43 13.46
CA LEU A 58 -1.32 7.76 14.03
C LEU A 58 -2.51 8.69 14.26
N ASN A 59 -2.35 9.99 13.95
CA ASN A 59 -3.47 10.93 13.97
C ASN A 59 -4.37 10.67 12.77
N LEU A 60 -5.44 9.92 13.01
CA LEU A 60 -6.44 9.61 12.00
C LEU A 60 -7.41 10.80 11.88
N ASP A 61 -7.56 11.30 10.67
CA ASP A 61 -8.60 12.27 10.37
C ASP A 61 -9.95 11.56 10.27
N MET A 62 -10.82 11.80 11.24
CA MET A 62 -12.13 11.15 11.31
C MET A 62 -13.08 11.56 10.17
N ASN A 63 -12.73 12.62 9.41
CA ASN A 63 -13.48 13.06 8.22
C ASN A 63 -13.02 12.36 6.93
N ILE A 64 -12.06 11.45 7.01
CA ILE A 64 -11.58 10.66 5.86
C ILE A 64 -12.06 9.22 6.00
N GLU A 65 -12.76 8.73 4.98
CA GLU A 65 -13.19 7.33 4.90
C GLU A 65 -12.80 6.73 3.53
N PRO A 66 -12.39 5.44 3.53
CA PRO A 66 -11.97 4.66 4.68
C PRO A 66 -10.65 5.17 5.29
N ARG A 67 -10.51 5.07 6.62
CA ARG A 67 -9.29 5.40 7.36
C ARG A 67 -8.30 4.24 7.26
N VAL A 68 -7.28 4.40 6.43
CA VAL A 68 -6.29 3.35 6.16
C VAL A 68 -4.98 3.68 6.88
N VAL A 69 -4.52 2.77 7.72
CA VAL A 69 -3.25 2.89 8.43
C VAL A 69 -2.25 1.88 7.87
N GLN A 70 -1.09 2.38 7.43
CA GLN A 70 0.00 1.51 6.99
C GLN A 70 0.96 1.22 8.16
N ILE A 71 1.19 -0.07 8.42
CA ILE A 71 2.13 -0.58 9.42
C ILE A 71 3.34 -1.24 8.76
N ALA A 72 4.51 -1.14 9.40
CA ALA A 72 5.77 -1.71 8.91
C ALA A 72 6.55 -2.37 10.04
N GLY A 73 6.99 -3.59 9.82
CA GLY A 73 7.76 -4.39 10.78
C GLY A 73 8.21 -5.70 10.14
N SER A 74 8.86 -6.54 10.93
CA SER A 74 9.34 -7.86 10.51
C SER A 74 8.92 -8.98 11.45
N GLU A 75 8.33 -8.64 12.61
CA GLU A 75 7.93 -9.63 13.60
C GLU A 75 6.40 -9.79 13.61
N PRO A 76 5.86 -11.01 13.34
CA PRO A 76 4.42 -11.25 13.24
C PRO A 76 3.64 -10.78 14.47
N LYS A 77 4.14 -11.09 15.68
CA LYS A 77 3.51 -10.70 16.93
C LYS A 77 3.45 -9.18 17.13
N LEU A 78 4.50 -8.45 16.76
CA LEU A 78 4.52 -7.00 16.91
C LEU A 78 3.57 -6.34 15.88
N LEU A 79 3.50 -6.89 14.66
CA LEU A 79 2.60 -6.38 13.62
C LEU A 79 1.12 -6.63 13.99
N SER A 80 0.78 -7.77 14.57
CA SER A 80 -0.60 -8.03 15.03
C SER A 80 -1.01 -7.10 16.17
N ILE A 81 -0.15 -6.88 17.17
CA ILE A 81 -0.42 -5.91 18.25
C ILE A 81 -0.57 -4.49 17.69
N ALA A 82 0.30 -4.08 16.78
CA ALA A 82 0.21 -2.77 16.15
C ALA A 82 -1.08 -2.61 15.34
N ALA A 83 -1.52 -3.65 14.64
CA ALA A 83 -2.78 -3.65 13.90
C ALA A 83 -3.99 -3.46 14.83
N GLN A 84 -4.08 -4.24 15.92
CA GLN A 84 -5.13 -4.12 16.92
C GLN A 84 -5.22 -2.70 17.49
N LEU A 85 -4.08 -2.14 17.92
CA LEU A 85 -4.02 -0.79 18.46
C LEU A 85 -4.38 0.29 17.42
N CYS A 86 -4.09 0.08 16.12
CA CYS A 86 -4.56 0.97 15.05
C CYS A 86 -6.08 0.90 14.89
N VAL A 87 -6.68 -0.30 14.98
CA VAL A 87 -8.14 -0.48 14.92
C VAL A 87 -8.81 0.18 16.11
N GLU A 88 -8.31 0.00 17.33
CA GLU A 88 -8.80 0.70 18.54
C GLU A 88 -8.76 2.23 18.39
N LYS A 89 -7.81 2.77 17.61
CA LYS A 89 -7.73 4.20 17.28
C LYS A 89 -8.66 4.63 16.13
N GLY A 90 -9.42 3.71 15.56
CA GLY A 90 -10.41 3.99 14.52
C GLY A 90 -9.92 3.72 13.09
N ALA A 91 -8.85 2.94 12.89
CA ALA A 91 -8.50 2.45 11.55
C ALA A 91 -9.59 1.51 11.03
N GLN A 92 -9.98 1.71 9.78
CA GLN A 92 -10.99 0.91 9.08
C GLN A 92 -10.37 -0.10 8.11
N ILE A 93 -9.12 0.13 7.73
CA ILE A 93 -8.31 -0.80 6.92
C ILE A 93 -6.88 -0.75 7.45
N ILE A 94 -6.25 -1.91 7.61
CA ILE A 94 -4.83 -2.03 7.91
C ILE A 94 -4.09 -2.38 6.62
N ASP A 95 -3.05 -1.60 6.27
CA ASP A 95 -2.19 -1.86 5.12
C ASP A 95 -0.79 -2.29 5.60
N ILE A 96 -0.29 -3.42 5.09
CA ILE A 96 1.03 -3.93 5.47
C ILE A 96 2.06 -3.47 4.45
N ASN A 97 3.15 -2.83 4.92
CA ASN A 97 4.24 -2.38 4.07
C ASN A 97 5.26 -3.48 3.79
N MET A 98 5.31 -3.95 2.56
CA MET A 98 6.38 -4.82 2.03
C MET A 98 7.05 -4.20 0.78
N GLY A 99 7.00 -2.87 0.64
CA GLY A 99 7.51 -2.18 -0.53
C GLY A 99 8.58 -1.11 -0.27
N CYS A 100 8.78 -0.67 0.99
CA CYS A 100 9.74 0.38 1.32
C CYS A 100 11.19 -0.05 1.04
N PRO A 101 11.94 0.66 0.15
CA PRO A 101 13.32 0.28 -0.21
C PRO A 101 14.37 0.97 0.66
N ALA A 102 13.97 1.77 1.65
CA ALA A 102 14.88 2.56 2.48
C ALA A 102 15.83 1.65 3.28
N LYS A 103 17.14 1.94 3.26
CA LYS A 103 18.16 1.16 3.98
C LYS A 103 17.80 0.95 5.46
N LYS A 104 17.34 2.01 6.14
CA LYS A 104 16.95 1.95 7.56
C LYS A 104 15.82 0.95 7.83
N VAL A 105 14.90 0.75 6.89
CA VAL A 105 13.80 -0.22 7.00
C VAL A 105 14.29 -1.61 6.63
N CYS A 106 14.99 -1.75 5.51
CA CYS A 106 15.53 -3.03 5.05
C CYS A 106 16.54 -3.64 6.02
N ASN A 107 17.36 -2.83 6.69
CA ASN A 107 18.33 -3.31 7.71
C ASN A 107 17.62 -3.94 8.94
N LYS A 108 16.36 -3.62 9.17
CA LYS A 108 15.49 -4.26 10.17
C LYS A 108 14.70 -5.44 9.60
N LEU A 109 15.09 -5.97 8.45
CA LEU A 109 14.41 -7.04 7.73
C LEU A 109 12.92 -6.75 7.47
N ALA A 110 12.54 -5.47 7.38
CA ALA A 110 11.18 -5.00 7.13
C ALA A 110 11.03 -4.35 5.74
N GLY A 111 9.80 -3.98 5.37
CA GLY A 111 9.52 -3.40 4.06
C GLY A 111 9.88 -4.36 2.94
N SER A 112 10.56 -3.88 1.89
CA SER A 112 10.88 -4.72 0.73
C SER A 112 11.93 -5.81 1.00
N ALA A 113 12.62 -5.82 2.16
CA ALA A 113 13.50 -6.92 2.55
C ALA A 113 12.73 -8.21 2.82
N LEU A 114 11.47 -8.11 3.22
CA LEU A 114 10.58 -9.26 3.42
C LEU A 114 10.37 -10.07 2.14
N MET A 115 10.43 -9.43 0.96
CA MET A 115 10.28 -10.12 -0.33
C MET A 115 11.26 -11.29 -0.53
N ARG A 116 12.33 -11.39 0.28
CA ARG A 116 13.33 -12.47 0.23
C ARG A 116 12.97 -13.69 1.07
N ASP A 117 11.90 -13.62 1.87
CA ASP A 117 11.50 -14.69 2.79
C ASP A 117 9.99 -14.90 2.74
N THR A 118 9.56 -15.74 1.81
CA THR A 118 8.13 -16.03 1.58
C THR A 118 7.48 -16.76 2.76
N LYS A 119 8.25 -17.55 3.52
CA LYS A 119 7.76 -18.20 4.74
C LYS A 119 7.43 -17.15 5.81
N LYS A 120 8.31 -16.18 6.00
CA LYS A 120 8.09 -15.08 6.95
C LYS A 120 6.95 -14.17 6.52
N ILE A 121 6.79 -13.91 5.20
CA ILE A 121 5.64 -13.20 4.65
C ILE A 121 4.35 -13.88 5.09
N LYS A 122 4.21 -15.18 4.86
CA LYS A 122 3.01 -15.95 5.24
C LYS A 122 2.69 -15.76 6.74
N LEU A 123 3.67 -15.98 7.61
CA LEU A 123 3.50 -15.84 9.06
C LEU A 123 3.03 -14.43 9.46
N ILE A 124 3.58 -13.38 8.83
CA ILE A 124 3.19 -12.00 9.09
C ILE A 124 1.74 -11.75 8.65
N LEU A 125 1.39 -12.15 7.43
CA LEU A 125 0.07 -11.90 6.87
C LEU A 125 -1.02 -12.61 7.67
N GLU A 126 -0.82 -13.90 7.98
CA GLU A 126 -1.74 -14.69 8.81
C GLU A 126 -1.88 -14.10 10.22
N ALA A 127 -0.77 -13.69 10.86
CA ALA A 127 -0.82 -13.11 12.20
C ALA A 127 -1.61 -11.80 12.23
N VAL A 128 -1.46 -10.92 11.21
CA VAL A 128 -2.19 -9.65 11.16
C VAL A 128 -3.65 -9.87 10.79
N VAL A 129 -3.94 -10.69 9.77
CA VAL A 129 -5.33 -10.96 9.34
C VAL A 129 -6.15 -11.59 10.47
N ASN A 130 -5.57 -12.54 11.21
CA ASN A 130 -6.26 -13.20 12.32
C ASN A 130 -6.37 -12.33 13.58
N SER A 131 -5.73 -11.17 13.64
CA SER A 131 -5.73 -10.31 14.84
C SER A 131 -6.75 -9.18 14.80
N VAL A 132 -7.39 -8.92 13.64
CA VAL A 132 -8.34 -7.80 13.47
C VAL A 132 -9.53 -8.21 12.62
N ASP A 133 -10.68 -7.57 12.85
CA ASP A 133 -11.91 -7.82 12.09
C ASP A 133 -12.04 -6.90 10.86
N VAL A 134 -11.18 -5.88 10.75
CA VAL A 134 -11.17 -4.97 9.59
C VAL A 134 -10.39 -5.56 8.41
N PRO A 135 -10.68 -5.15 7.16
CA PRO A 135 -9.91 -5.60 6.01
C PRO A 135 -8.42 -5.30 6.15
N VAL A 136 -7.57 -6.28 5.78
CA VAL A 136 -6.12 -6.12 5.71
C VAL A 136 -5.71 -6.09 4.24
N THR A 137 -4.86 -5.13 3.86
CA THR A 137 -4.29 -4.99 2.52
C THR A 137 -2.77 -5.11 2.56
N LEU A 138 -2.18 -5.38 1.41
CA LEU A 138 -0.73 -5.51 1.27
C LEU A 138 -0.20 -4.53 0.22
N LYS A 139 0.88 -3.79 0.53
CA LYS A 139 1.62 -3.01 -0.46
C LYS A 139 3.03 -3.55 -0.62
N MET A 140 3.36 -4.01 -1.83
CA MET A 140 4.63 -4.65 -2.15
C MET A 140 5.29 -4.11 -3.43
N ARG A 141 6.43 -4.68 -3.80
CA ARG A 141 7.13 -4.51 -5.08
C ARG A 141 7.08 -5.79 -5.90
N THR A 142 7.63 -5.80 -7.13
CA THR A 142 7.69 -6.99 -7.99
C THR A 142 8.72 -8.03 -7.54
N GLY A 143 9.63 -7.64 -6.64
CA GLY A 143 10.67 -8.52 -6.09
C GLY A 143 11.81 -7.73 -5.44
N TRP A 144 12.87 -8.44 -5.04
CA TRP A 144 14.05 -7.85 -4.44
C TRP A 144 14.97 -7.17 -5.47
N ASN A 145 15.29 -7.87 -6.55
CA ASN A 145 16.07 -7.38 -7.69
C ASN A 145 15.48 -7.96 -8.99
N PRO A 146 15.98 -7.57 -10.19
CA PRO A 146 15.45 -8.07 -11.46
C PRO A 146 15.47 -9.59 -11.62
N ASP A 147 16.44 -10.27 -11.03
CA ASP A 147 16.63 -11.72 -11.12
C ASP A 147 15.82 -12.47 -10.04
N GLU A 148 15.38 -11.76 -8.98
CA GLU A 148 14.58 -12.29 -7.87
C GLU A 148 13.21 -11.61 -7.83
N ARG A 149 12.39 -11.84 -8.88
CA ARG A 149 11.02 -11.35 -8.99
C ARG A 149 10.03 -12.43 -8.56
N ASN A 150 9.68 -12.43 -7.30
CA ASN A 150 8.75 -13.38 -6.71
C ASN A 150 7.37 -12.77 -6.39
N GLY A 151 7.03 -11.64 -7.02
CA GLY A 151 5.77 -10.94 -6.76
C GLY A 151 4.53 -11.80 -6.97
N ILE A 152 4.52 -12.74 -7.94
CA ILE A 152 3.40 -13.64 -8.20
C ILE A 152 3.24 -14.62 -7.02
N GLU A 153 4.32 -15.25 -6.56
CA GLU A 153 4.30 -16.14 -5.39
C GLU A 153 3.78 -15.43 -4.15
N VAL A 154 4.28 -14.21 -3.88
CA VAL A 154 3.84 -13.40 -2.74
C VAL A 154 2.36 -13.02 -2.86
N ALA A 155 1.86 -12.76 -4.06
CA ALA A 155 0.45 -12.45 -4.28
C ALA A 155 -0.47 -13.65 -3.94
N HIS A 156 -0.10 -14.87 -4.33
CA HIS A 156 -0.81 -16.08 -3.93
C HIS A 156 -0.78 -16.31 -2.42
N ILE A 157 0.38 -16.12 -1.79
CA ILE A 157 0.49 -16.21 -0.32
C ILE A 157 -0.44 -15.19 0.34
N ALA A 158 -0.49 -13.96 -0.17
CA ALA A 158 -1.33 -12.89 0.36
C ALA A 158 -2.83 -13.25 0.26
N GLU A 159 -3.28 -13.70 -0.91
CA GLU A 159 -4.67 -14.13 -1.10
C GLU A 159 -5.04 -15.27 -0.16
N ASN A 160 -4.20 -16.31 -0.09
CA ASN A 160 -4.42 -17.48 0.77
C ASN A 160 -4.36 -17.14 2.27
N SER A 161 -3.65 -16.06 2.66
CA SER A 161 -3.62 -15.56 4.04
C SER A 161 -4.80 -14.64 4.38
N GLY A 162 -5.73 -14.39 3.44
CA GLY A 162 -6.93 -13.59 3.69
C GLY A 162 -6.82 -12.09 3.43
N ILE A 163 -5.75 -11.62 2.76
CA ILE A 163 -5.60 -10.24 2.31
C ILE A 163 -6.75 -9.86 1.38
N LYS A 164 -7.28 -8.63 1.51
CA LYS A 164 -8.47 -8.16 0.79
C LYS A 164 -8.17 -7.31 -0.44
N ALA A 165 -6.96 -6.82 -0.60
CA ALA A 165 -6.47 -6.17 -1.82
C ALA A 165 -4.94 -6.08 -1.79
N ILE A 166 -4.32 -6.04 -2.97
CA ILE A 166 -2.87 -5.98 -3.09
C ILE A 166 -2.45 -4.81 -3.98
N THR A 167 -1.51 -4.00 -3.50
CA THR A 167 -0.90 -2.92 -4.29
C THR A 167 0.51 -3.30 -4.70
N ILE A 168 0.81 -3.26 -6.01
CA ILE A 168 2.11 -3.63 -6.53
C ILE A 168 2.78 -2.39 -7.16
N HIS A 169 3.94 -2.00 -6.62
CA HIS A 169 4.79 -1.05 -7.31
C HIS A 169 5.58 -1.76 -8.40
N GLY A 170 5.43 -1.35 -9.66
CA GLY A 170 6.05 -1.94 -10.85
C GLY A 170 7.58 -1.77 -10.92
N ARG A 171 8.26 -1.91 -9.80
CA ARG A 171 9.73 -1.91 -9.65
C ARG A 171 10.17 -2.91 -8.59
N THR A 172 11.35 -3.47 -8.74
CA THR A 172 12.01 -4.23 -7.67
C THR A 172 12.58 -3.28 -6.60
N ARG A 173 12.98 -3.82 -5.46
CA ARG A 173 13.67 -3.04 -4.42
C ARG A 173 14.98 -2.44 -4.92
N ALA A 174 15.76 -3.18 -5.70
CA ALA A 174 17.04 -2.73 -6.23
C ALA A 174 16.91 -1.50 -7.14
N CYS A 175 15.84 -1.42 -7.94
CA CYS A 175 15.55 -0.29 -8.81
C CYS A 175 15.20 1.00 -8.03
N ARG A 176 14.75 0.89 -6.79
CA ARG A 176 14.25 2.03 -5.99
C ARG A 176 13.22 2.87 -6.76
N PHE A 177 13.68 4.01 -7.34
CA PHE A 177 12.88 4.92 -8.16
C PHE A 177 13.51 5.16 -9.53
N GLY A 178 14.64 4.50 -9.85
CA GLY A 178 15.33 4.57 -11.14
C GLY A 178 14.64 3.73 -12.22
N GLY A 179 14.94 4.03 -13.48
CA GLY A 179 14.33 3.37 -14.63
C GLY A 179 12.85 3.65 -14.76
N LYS A 180 12.13 2.83 -15.53
CA LYS A 180 10.65 2.88 -15.71
C LYS A 180 9.99 1.81 -14.87
N ALA A 181 8.78 2.09 -14.36
CA ALA A 181 7.92 1.06 -13.78
C ALA A 181 7.44 0.14 -14.89
N GLU A 182 7.45 -1.17 -14.64
CA GLU A 182 6.88 -2.18 -15.53
C GLU A 182 5.51 -2.65 -14.99
N TYR A 183 4.66 -3.10 -15.88
CA TYR A 183 3.30 -3.48 -15.53
C TYR A 183 2.98 -4.94 -15.90
N ASP A 184 3.90 -5.65 -16.54
CA ASP A 184 3.70 -7.03 -16.98
C ASP A 184 3.57 -7.98 -15.79
N THR A 185 4.43 -7.83 -14.76
CA THR A 185 4.30 -8.60 -13.51
C THR A 185 2.95 -8.32 -12.84
N ILE A 186 2.46 -7.07 -12.87
CA ILE A 186 1.15 -6.71 -12.30
C ILE A 186 0.03 -7.39 -13.08
N ALA A 187 0.11 -7.41 -14.42
CA ALA A 187 -0.85 -8.10 -15.28
C ALA A 187 -0.88 -9.62 -15.02
N HIS A 188 0.28 -10.24 -14.84
CA HIS A 188 0.36 -11.66 -14.48
C HIS A 188 -0.27 -11.94 -13.11
N ILE A 189 0.04 -11.11 -12.11
CA ILE A 189 -0.60 -11.21 -10.78
C ILE A 189 -2.11 -11.08 -10.91
N LYS A 190 -2.61 -10.06 -11.64
CA LYS A 190 -4.05 -9.85 -11.82
C LYS A 190 -4.76 -11.05 -12.45
N LYS A 191 -4.09 -11.77 -13.33
CA LYS A 191 -4.63 -12.99 -13.96
C LYS A 191 -4.62 -14.21 -13.01
N SER A 192 -3.77 -14.20 -11.98
CA SER A 192 -3.51 -15.37 -11.16
C SER A 192 -4.23 -15.36 -9.80
N ILE A 193 -4.79 -14.22 -9.36
CA ILE A 193 -5.50 -14.07 -8.10
C ILE A 193 -6.88 -13.44 -8.31
N SER A 194 -7.80 -13.64 -7.37
CA SER A 194 -9.18 -13.15 -7.42
C SER A 194 -9.38 -11.82 -6.67
N ILE A 195 -8.52 -11.51 -5.70
CA ILE A 195 -8.61 -10.26 -4.94
C ILE A 195 -8.23 -9.03 -5.78
N PRO A 196 -8.74 -7.83 -5.44
CA PRO A 196 -8.41 -6.61 -6.15
C PRO A 196 -6.91 -6.33 -6.21
N VAL A 197 -6.44 -5.97 -7.41
CA VAL A 197 -5.06 -5.59 -7.70
C VAL A 197 -4.97 -4.12 -8.04
N ILE A 198 -4.07 -3.40 -7.36
CA ILE A 198 -3.85 -1.96 -7.52
C ILE A 198 -2.46 -1.75 -8.12
N ALA A 199 -2.39 -1.15 -9.31
CA ALA A 199 -1.11 -0.84 -9.95
C ALA A 199 -0.53 0.48 -9.43
N ASN A 200 0.78 0.50 -9.18
CA ASN A 200 1.50 1.68 -8.72
C ASN A 200 2.84 1.84 -9.46
N GLY A 201 3.21 3.07 -9.75
CA GLY A 201 4.49 3.46 -10.36
C GLY A 201 4.31 4.31 -11.60
N ASP A 202 5.00 5.45 -11.66
CA ASP A 202 5.10 6.38 -12.79
C ASP A 202 3.78 6.85 -13.42
N ILE A 203 2.71 6.89 -12.64
CA ILE A 203 1.40 7.37 -13.08
C ILE A 203 1.34 8.86 -12.78
N ASN A 204 1.42 9.70 -13.81
CA ASN A 204 1.61 11.15 -13.71
C ASN A 204 0.69 11.99 -14.61
N SER A 205 -0.12 11.34 -15.44
CA SER A 205 -1.13 11.99 -16.29
C SER A 205 -2.33 11.08 -16.53
N PRO A 206 -3.46 11.64 -17.02
CA PRO A 206 -4.62 10.87 -17.45
C PRO A 206 -4.30 9.81 -18.50
N GLU A 207 -3.55 10.16 -19.54
CA GLU A 207 -3.16 9.25 -20.62
C GLU A 207 -2.34 8.08 -20.06
N LYS A 208 -1.40 8.37 -19.13
CA LYS A 208 -0.61 7.34 -18.49
C LYS A 208 -1.47 6.44 -17.61
N SER A 209 -2.51 6.95 -16.99
CA SER A 209 -3.45 6.13 -16.19
C SER A 209 -4.18 5.11 -17.05
N ILE A 210 -4.67 5.52 -18.24
CA ILE A 210 -5.32 4.62 -19.19
C ILE A 210 -4.34 3.57 -19.73
N GLU A 211 -3.12 3.99 -20.08
CA GLU A 211 -2.07 3.05 -20.52
C GLU A 211 -1.81 1.98 -19.47
N VAL A 212 -1.66 2.39 -18.19
CA VAL A 212 -1.37 1.45 -17.10
C VAL A 212 -2.55 0.51 -16.85
N LEU A 213 -3.79 1.01 -16.84
CA LEU A 213 -4.98 0.17 -16.71
C LEU A 213 -5.07 -0.86 -17.83
N LYS A 214 -4.86 -0.45 -19.08
CA LYS A 214 -4.89 -1.35 -20.24
C LYS A 214 -3.79 -2.43 -20.17
N LYS A 215 -2.57 -2.05 -19.77
CA LYS A 215 -1.44 -2.98 -19.67
C LYS A 215 -1.55 -3.94 -18.51
N SER A 216 -1.94 -3.44 -17.33
CA SER A 216 -1.95 -4.24 -16.11
C SER A 216 -3.26 -4.98 -15.87
N ASN A 217 -4.36 -4.54 -16.48
CA ASN A 217 -5.72 -4.94 -16.17
C ASN A 217 -6.07 -4.82 -14.67
N ALA A 218 -5.39 -3.89 -13.97
CA ALA A 218 -5.60 -3.65 -12.54
C ALA A 218 -6.98 -3.04 -12.27
N ASP A 219 -7.51 -3.30 -11.08
CA ASP A 219 -8.82 -2.79 -10.64
C ASP A 219 -8.78 -1.32 -10.23
N ALA A 220 -7.58 -0.82 -9.87
CA ALA A 220 -7.34 0.57 -9.46
C ALA A 220 -5.88 0.96 -9.63
N LEU A 221 -5.62 2.27 -9.50
CA LEU A 221 -4.29 2.86 -9.61
C LEU A 221 -3.91 3.61 -8.34
N MET A 222 -2.67 3.42 -7.88
CA MET A 222 -2.13 4.16 -6.74
C MET A 222 -1.15 5.22 -7.21
N ILE A 223 -1.44 6.48 -6.85
CA ILE A 223 -0.68 7.67 -7.26
C ILE A 223 0.23 8.09 -6.11
N GLY A 224 1.51 8.23 -6.37
CA GLY A 224 2.51 8.69 -5.40
C GLY A 224 3.03 10.09 -5.74
N ARG A 225 4.27 10.17 -6.17
CA ARG A 225 5.04 11.42 -6.40
C ARG A 225 4.31 12.47 -7.23
N SER A 226 3.51 12.06 -8.17
CA SER A 226 2.76 12.96 -9.06
C SER A 226 1.67 13.77 -8.35
N SER A 227 1.29 13.39 -7.13
CA SER A 227 0.36 14.17 -6.30
C SER A 227 1.05 15.28 -5.51
N GLN A 228 2.38 15.25 -5.37
CA GLN A 228 3.14 16.28 -4.66
C GLN A 228 3.11 17.59 -5.43
N GLY A 229 2.68 18.66 -4.77
CA GLY A 229 2.47 19.96 -5.41
C GLY A 229 1.31 19.99 -6.41
N LYS A 230 0.65 18.82 -6.66
CA LYS A 230 -0.47 18.68 -7.59
C LYS A 230 -1.56 17.74 -7.03
N PRO A 231 -2.14 18.02 -5.84
CA PRO A 231 -3.16 17.15 -5.25
C PRO A 231 -4.43 17.04 -6.12
N TRP A 232 -4.71 18.03 -6.98
CA TRP A 232 -5.82 18.02 -7.94
C TRP A 232 -5.64 17.02 -9.09
N ILE A 233 -4.50 16.32 -9.17
CA ILE A 233 -4.31 15.23 -10.15
C ILE A 233 -5.43 14.19 -10.04
N PHE A 234 -5.96 13.91 -8.85
CA PHE A 234 -7.07 12.97 -8.68
C PHE A 234 -8.34 13.43 -9.40
N ARG A 235 -8.63 14.73 -9.41
CA ARG A 235 -9.76 15.29 -10.15
C ARG A 235 -9.54 15.18 -11.65
N GLU A 236 -8.33 15.49 -12.13
CA GLU A 236 -7.99 15.35 -13.56
C GLU A 236 -8.15 13.89 -14.01
N LEU A 237 -7.64 12.94 -13.24
CA LEU A 237 -7.73 11.51 -13.54
C LEU A 237 -9.19 11.02 -13.56
N ASN A 238 -10.01 11.43 -12.59
CA ASN A 238 -11.43 11.07 -12.56
C ASN A 238 -12.24 11.67 -13.71
N TYR A 239 -11.90 12.89 -14.15
CA TYR A 239 -12.58 13.53 -15.27
C TYR A 239 -12.31 12.83 -16.60
N TYR A 240 -11.15 12.18 -16.73
CA TYR A 240 -10.66 11.58 -17.97
C TYR A 240 -11.07 10.10 -18.15
N LEU A 241 -11.49 9.42 -17.08
CA LEU A 241 -12.01 8.06 -17.08
C LEU A 241 -13.50 8.02 -17.38
#